data_89dd8b750c6a47b6d1b5b0a19cfc1eb6
#
_entry.id   89dd8b750c6a47b6d1b5b0a19cfc1eb6
#
_cell.length_a   1.000
_cell.length_b   1.000
_cell.length_c   1.000
_cell.angle_alpha   90.00
_cell.angle_beta   90.00
_cell.angle_gamma   90.00
#
_symmetry.space_group_name_H-M   'P 1'
#
loop_
_entity.id
_entity.type
_entity.pdbx_description
1 polymer ?
#
loop_
_entity_poly.entity_id
_entity_poly.type
_entity_poly.pdbx_seq_one_letter_code
_entity_poly.pdbx_strand_id
1 'polypeptide(L)'
;YITLLEATNKKVHFLEHVKNELELKNLNVVACRAEIAAQNTLYRESFDLVVARGVAKLTTLSELTLPFCKINGMCVLHKGPKANIEVADSLTAIEKLGGSKTELFPITHELDVPVNETVFVKLTKSVKTPLKFPRPDGTPKKQPLLNI
;
A
#
# COMPACT_ATOMS: atom_id res chain seq x y z
N TYR A 1 3.90 -16.70 -1.02
CA TYR A 1 2.69 -16.44 -1.83
C TYR A 1 2.53 -14.93 -2.04
N ILE A 2 2.24 -14.52 -3.27
CA ILE A 2 2.06 -13.12 -3.66
C ILE A 2 0.63 -12.93 -4.15
N THR A 3 -0.02 -11.86 -3.71
CA THR A 3 -1.31 -11.43 -4.25
C THR A 3 -1.15 -10.06 -4.92
N LEU A 4 -1.46 -9.98 -6.20
CA LEU A 4 -1.52 -8.74 -6.95
C LEU A 4 -2.95 -8.24 -6.96
N LEU A 5 -3.18 -7.03 -6.45
CA LEU A 5 -4.48 -6.40 -6.42
C LEU A 5 -4.53 -5.25 -7.44
N GLU A 6 -5.44 -5.34 -8.40
CA GLU A 6 -5.63 -4.32 -9.43
C GLU A 6 -7.12 -4.15 -9.75
N ALA A 7 -7.57 -2.91 -9.89
CA ALA A 7 -8.97 -2.60 -10.16
C ALA A 7 -9.30 -2.46 -11.66
N THR A 8 -8.28 -2.24 -12.50
CA THR A 8 -8.46 -1.98 -13.94
C THR A 8 -8.39 -3.28 -14.73
N ASN A 9 -9.50 -3.72 -15.32
CA ASN A 9 -9.60 -5.00 -16.05
C ASN A 9 -8.48 -5.21 -17.08
N LYS A 10 -8.12 -4.17 -17.86
CA LYS A 10 -7.03 -4.27 -18.84
C LYS A 10 -5.69 -4.63 -18.19
N LYS A 11 -5.40 -4.08 -17.01
CA LYS A 11 -4.18 -4.41 -16.26
C LYS A 11 -4.27 -5.79 -15.63
N VAL A 12 -5.44 -6.18 -15.13
CA VAL A 12 -5.68 -7.54 -14.61
C VAL A 12 -5.38 -8.58 -15.69
N HIS A 13 -5.90 -8.41 -16.90
CA HIS A 13 -5.62 -9.33 -18.01
C HIS A 13 -4.12 -9.39 -18.34
N PHE A 14 -3.42 -8.26 -18.30
CA PHE A 14 -1.96 -8.24 -18.48
C PHE A 14 -1.24 -9.00 -17.37
N LEU A 15 -1.62 -8.82 -16.10
CA LEU A 15 -1.02 -9.53 -14.97
C LEU A 15 -1.25 -11.05 -15.04
N GLU A 16 -2.46 -11.46 -15.44
CA GLU A 16 -2.76 -12.89 -15.65
C GLU A 16 -1.97 -13.46 -16.83
N HIS A 17 -1.82 -12.70 -17.92
CA HIS A 17 -0.98 -13.11 -19.03
C HIS A 17 0.49 -13.32 -18.59
N VAL A 18 1.09 -12.33 -17.91
CA VAL A 18 2.46 -12.43 -17.39
C VAL A 18 2.61 -13.62 -16.41
N LYS A 19 1.65 -13.81 -15.51
CA LYS A 19 1.63 -14.96 -14.59
C LYS A 19 1.69 -16.30 -15.33
N ASN A 20 0.91 -16.44 -16.41
CA ASN A 20 0.84 -17.66 -17.19
C ASN A 20 2.11 -17.86 -18.03
N GLU A 21 2.59 -16.82 -18.72
CA GLU A 21 3.81 -16.89 -19.55
C GLU A 21 5.07 -17.24 -18.72
N LEU A 22 5.12 -16.75 -17.47
CA LEU A 22 6.24 -17.01 -16.56
C LEU A 22 5.99 -18.20 -15.61
N GLU A 23 4.89 -18.91 -15.77
CA GLU A 23 4.48 -20.08 -14.94
C GLU A 23 4.54 -19.80 -13.41
N LEU A 24 4.11 -18.62 -12.96
CA LEU A 24 4.22 -18.18 -11.58
C LEU A 24 3.14 -18.86 -10.69
N LYS A 25 3.46 -20.04 -10.14
CA LYS A 25 2.51 -20.87 -9.37
C LYS A 25 2.12 -20.26 -8.01
N ASN A 26 2.98 -19.41 -7.43
CA ASN A 26 2.77 -18.80 -6.09
C ASN A 26 2.19 -17.40 -6.16
N LEU A 27 1.58 -17.01 -7.31
CA LEU A 27 1.03 -15.70 -7.56
C LEU A 27 -0.48 -15.78 -7.78
N ASN A 28 -1.24 -14.94 -7.08
CA ASN A 28 -2.67 -14.76 -7.28
C ASN A 28 -2.95 -13.34 -7.79
N VAL A 29 -3.86 -13.20 -8.76
CA VAL A 29 -4.30 -11.90 -9.27
C VAL A 29 -5.74 -11.68 -8.84
N VAL A 30 -6.02 -10.55 -8.20
CA VAL A 30 -7.35 -10.18 -7.68
C VAL A 30 -7.83 -8.92 -8.37
N ALA A 31 -8.88 -9.05 -9.18
CA ALA A 31 -9.55 -7.94 -9.88
C ALA A 31 -10.51 -7.24 -8.93
N CYS A 32 -10.03 -6.30 -8.12
CA CYS A 32 -10.87 -5.62 -7.13
C CYS A 32 -10.26 -4.25 -6.75
N ARG A 33 -11.11 -3.34 -6.30
CA ARG A 33 -10.68 -2.09 -5.64
C ARG A 33 -10.15 -2.40 -4.24
N ALA A 34 -9.10 -1.68 -3.83
CA ALA A 34 -8.48 -1.89 -2.52
C ALA A 34 -9.47 -1.67 -1.37
N GLU A 35 -10.33 -0.67 -1.47
CA GLU A 35 -11.37 -0.36 -0.49
C GLU A 35 -12.33 -1.52 -0.27
N ILE A 36 -12.67 -2.25 -1.35
CA ILE A 36 -13.59 -3.40 -1.30
C ILE A 36 -12.84 -4.64 -0.81
N ALA A 37 -11.68 -4.93 -1.39
CA ALA A 37 -10.88 -6.11 -1.04
C ALA A 37 -10.49 -6.11 0.45
N ALA A 38 -10.13 -4.94 1.03
CA ALA A 38 -9.74 -4.83 2.43
C ALA A 38 -10.90 -4.97 3.44
N GLN A 39 -12.15 -5.00 2.98
CA GLN A 39 -13.31 -5.37 3.80
C GLN A 39 -13.58 -6.88 3.79
N ASN A 40 -12.98 -7.62 2.84
CA ASN A 40 -13.09 -9.06 2.78
C ASN A 40 -12.13 -9.72 3.79
N THR A 41 -12.64 -10.63 4.60
CA THR A 41 -11.90 -11.34 5.66
C THR A 41 -10.73 -12.18 5.12
N LEU A 42 -10.77 -12.60 3.84
CA LEU A 42 -9.66 -13.31 3.20
C LEU A 42 -8.41 -12.45 3.03
N TYR A 43 -8.58 -11.13 2.89
CA TYR A 43 -7.47 -10.22 2.61
C TYR A 43 -7.18 -9.25 3.76
N ARG A 44 -8.21 -8.95 4.57
CA ARG A 44 -8.04 -8.04 5.70
C ARG A 44 -7.06 -8.60 6.72
N GLU A 45 -6.03 -7.80 7.06
CA GLU A 45 -5.01 -8.15 8.06
C GLU A 45 -4.41 -9.55 7.85
N SER A 46 -4.22 -9.96 6.58
CA SER A 46 -3.76 -11.30 6.20
C SER A 46 -2.34 -11.35 5.61
N PHE A 47 -1.72 -10.19 5.35
CA PHE A 47 -0.40 -10.11 4.71
C PHE A 47 0.68 -9.64 5.67
N ASP A 48 1.83 -10.31 5.64
CA ASP A 48 3.02 -9.93 6.44
C ASP A 48 3.70 -8.68 5.86
N LEU A 49 3.66 -8.57 4.52
CA LEU A 49 4.22 -7.44 3.77
C LEU A 49 3.21 -6.94 2.74
N VAL A 50 2.96 -5.64 2.73
CA VAL A 50 2.15 -4.96 1.71
C VAL A 50 3.03 -3.95 0.98
N VAL A 51 3.06 -4.02 -0.35
CA VAL A 51 3.87 -3.11 -1.17
C VAL A 51 3.00 -2.32 -2.13
N ALA A 52 3.35 -1.06 -2.38
CA ALA A 52 2.66 -0.25 -3.38
C ALA A 52 3.59 0.80 -4.02
N ARG A 53 3.35 1.06 -5.31
CA ARG A 53 4.05 2.08 -6.10
C ARG A 53 3.08 2.83 -6.99
N GLY A 54 3.19 4.18 -7.03
CA GLY A 54 2.47 5.00 -8.00
C GLY A 54 0.94 5.02 -7.86
N VAL A 55 0.41 4.78 -6.66
CA VAL A 55 -1.04 4.65 -6.42
C VAL A 55 -1.67 5.97 -5.99
N ALA A 56 -1.16 6.59 -4.90
CA ALA A 56 -1.76 7.78 -4.30
C ALA A 56 -0.76 8.55 -3.41
N LYS A 57 -1.17 9.72 -2.89
CA LYS A 57 -0.48 10.38 -1.78
C LYS A 57 -0.48 9.49 -0.53
N LEU A 58 0.52 9.63 0.34
CA LEU A 58 0.72 8.73 1.48
C LEU A 58 -0.49 8.65 2.43
N THR A 59 -1.18 9.76 2.68
CA THR A 59 -2.39 9.79 3.51
C THR A 59 -3.47 8.83 2.99
N THR A 60 -3.78 8.91 1.69
CA THR A 60 -4.71 7.99 1.02
C THR A 60 -4.14 6.58 0.94
N LEU A 61 -2.85 6.46 0.58
CA LEU A 61 -2.19 5.17 0.40
C LEU A 61 -2.14 4.36 1.68
N SER A 62 -1.96 5.01 2.84
CA SER A 62 -2.02 4.35 4.15
C SER A 62 -3.38 3.70 4.40
N GLU A 63 -4.49 4.37 4.02
CA GLU A 63 -5.83 3.79 4.15
C GLU A 63 -6.08 2.63 3.18
N LEU A 64 -5.39 2.62 2.03
CA LEU A 64 -5.50 1.55 1.04
C LEU A 64 -4.55 0.36 1.30
N THR A 65 -3.59 0.47 2.24
CA THR A 65 -2.57 -0.56 2.46
C THR A 65 -2.58 -1.14 3.88
N LEU A 66 -2.66 -0.30 4.93
CA LEU A 66 -2.63 -0.77 6.32
C LEU A 66 -3.75 -1.78 6.68
N PRO A 67 -4.98 -1.68 6.12
CA PRO A 67 -6.02 -2.67 6.40
C PRO A 67 -5.70 -4.10 5.92
N PHE A 68 -4.78 -4.28 4.98
CA PHE A 68 -4.33 -5.60 4.52
C PHE A 68 -3.23 -6.19 5.41
N CYS A 69 -2.48 -5.32 6.10
CA CYS A 69 -1.30 -5.71 6.84
C CYS A 69 -1.66 -6.36 8.19
N LYS A 70 -1.06 -7.50 8.51
CA LYS A 70 -1.15 -8.13 9.84
C LYS A 70 -0.56 -7.23 10.91
N ILE A 71 -0.98 -7.43 12.16
CA ILE A 71 -0.26 -6.87 13.32
C ILE A 71 1.17 -7.41 13.31
N ASN A 72 2.15 -6.55 13.56
CA ASN A 72 3.59 -6.77 13.44
C ASN A 72 4.11 -6.94 12.01
N GLY A 73 3.24 -6.87 11.00
CA GLY A 73 3.63 -6.78 9.60
C GLY A 73 4.00 -5.35 9.20
N MET A 74 4.35 -5.16 7.93
CA MET A 74 4.77 -3.86 7.42
C MET A 74 4.19 -3.54 6.05
N CYS A 75 4.01 -2.24 5.79
CA CYS A 75 3.79 -1.72 4.44
C CYS A 75 5.07 -1.04 3.96
N VAL A 76 5.54 -1.35 2.76
CA VAL A 76 6.69 -0.70 2.11
C VAL A 76 6.19 0.02 0.87
N LEU A 77 6.19 1.33 0.92
CA LEU A 77 5.54 2.20 -0.05
C LEU A 77 6.60 2.99 -0.82
N HIS A 78 6.62 2.83 -2.13
CA HIS A 78 7.56 3.51 -3.00
C HIS A 78 7.08 4.95 -3.26
N LYS A 79 7.88 5.94 -2.83
CA LYS A 79 7.58 7.38 -2.92
C LYS A 79 8.69 8.13 -3.64
N GLY A 80 8.41 9.36 -4.03
CA GLY A 80 9.37 10.29 -4.63
C GLY A 80 9.96 11.27 -3.61
N PRO A 81 10.62 12.35 -4.09
CA PRO A 81 11.39 13.29 -3.27
C PRO A 81 10.59 14.03 -2.18
N LYS A 82 9.26 14.08 -2.30
CA LYS A 82 8.39 14.71 -1.30
C LYS A 82 7.95 13.78 -0.17
N ALA A 83 8.59 12.59 -0.05
CA ALA A 83 8.22 11.59 0.96
C ALA A 83 8.20 12.14 2.39
N ASN A 84 9.18 12.96 2.78
CA ASN A 84 9.24 13.59 4.11
C ASN A 84 8.00 14.43 4.42
N ILE A 85 7.56 15.25 3.46
CA ILE A 85 6.36 16.09 3.59
C ILE A 85 5.12 15.22 3.68
N GLU A 86 5.01 14.23 2.79
CA GLU A 86 3.87 13.32 2.80
C GLU A 86 3.77 12.51 4.10
N VAL A 87 4.91 12.13 4.70
CA VAL A 87 4.93 11.44 6.01
C VAL A 87 4.40 12.36 7.10
N ALA A 88 4.90 13.61 7.18
CA ALA A 88 4.43 14.58 8.19
C ALA A 88 2.91 14.80 8.10
N ASP A 89 2.38 14.92 6.87
CA ASP A 89 0.93 15.11 6.63
C ASP A 89 0.10 13.85 6.93
N SER A 90 0.73 12.68 7.07
CA SER A 90 0.02 11.39 7.15
C SER A 90 0.07 10.75 8.52
N LEU A 91 0.82 11.29 9.49
CA LEU A 91 1.04 10.65 10.80
C LEU A 91 -0.26 10.30 11.51
N THR A 92 -1.19 11.25 11.62
CA THR A 92 -2.50 11.03 12.25
C THR A 92 -3.33 9.98 11.50
N ALA A 93 -3.27 9.96 10.17
CA ALA A 93 -3.95 8.94 9.37
C ALA A 93 -3.36 7.55 9.62
N ILE A 94 -2.03 7.43 9.64
CA ILE A 94 -1.31 6.18 9.89
C ILE A 94 -1.70 5.62 11.26
N GLU A 95 -1.70 6.47 12.30
CA GLU A 95 -2.09 6.08 13.66
C GLU A 95 -3.55 5.61 13.72
N LYS A 96 -4.49 6.38 13.16
CA LYS A 96 -5.93 6.01 13.08
C LYS A 96 -6.16 4.67 12.37
N LEU A 97 -5.26 4.27 11.47
CA LEU A 97 -5.33 3.02 10.71
C LEU A 97 -4.60 1.85 11.37
N GLY A 98 -3.99 2.08 12.52
CA GLY A 98 -3.28 1.07 13.30
C GLY A 98 -1.78 0.94 12.99
N GLY A 99 -1.20 1.89 12.26
CA GLY A 99 0.24 2.02 12.11
C GLY A 99 0.88 2.71 13.32
N SER A 100 2.13 2.42 13.62
CA SER A 100 2.86 3.01 14.78
C SER A 100 4.16 3.68 14.39
N LYS A 101 4.99 3.03 13.59
CA LYS A 101 6.32 3.50 13.24
C LYS A 101 6.39 3.78 11.74
N THR A 102 6.93 4.94 11.41
CA THR A 102 7.23 5.34 10.02
C THR A 102 8.72 5.54 9.87
N GLU A 103 9.32 4.85 8.91
CA GLU A 103 10.76 4.91 8.61
C GLU A 103 10.96 5.24 7.13
N LEU A 104 11.96 6.06 6.83
CA LEU A 104 12.31 6.47 5.47
C LEU A 104 13.64 5.83 5.08
N PHE A 105 13.67 5.18 3.92
CA PHE A 105 14.85 4.56 3.35
C PHE A 105 15.10 5.16 1.96
N PRO A 106 15.99 6.16 1.84
CA PRO A 106 16.43 6.65 0.53
C PRO A 106 17.08 5.51 -0.24
N ILE A 107 16.77 5.38 -1.52
CA ILE A 107 17.46 4.43 -2.38
C ILE A 107 18.71 5.12 -2.89
N THR A 108 19.87 4.66 -2.43
CA THR A 108 21.17 5.02 -2.99
C THR A 108 21.59 3.91 -3.95
N HIS A 109 21.87 4.25 -5.20
CA HIS A 109 22.47 3.29 -6.13
C HIS A 109 24.00 3.42 -6.13
N GLU A 110 24.68 2.29 -6.04
CA GLU A 110 26.13 2.19 -6.28
C GLU A 110 26.47 2.34 -7.78
N LEU A 111 25.45 2.38 -8.64
CA LEU A 111 25.62 2.59 -10.08
C LEU A 111 25.35 4.07 -10.40
N ASP A 112 26.23 4.70 -11.20
CA ASP A 112 26.19 6.08 -11.69
C ASP A 112 24.94 6.43 -12.55
N VAL A 113 23.80 5.86 -12.24
CA VAL A 113 22.52 6.20 -12.87
C VAL A 113 21.80 7.20 -11.98
N PRO A 114 21.38 8.37 -12.52
CA PRO A 114 20.59 9.31 -11.74
C PRO A 114 19.28 8.64 -11.30
N VAL A 115 19.23 8.19 -10.07
CA VAL A 115 17.97 7.73 -9.48
C VAL A 115 17.26 8.97 -9.00
N ASN A 116 16.18 9.33 -9.67
CA ASN A 116 15.27 10.34 -9.15
C ASN A 116 14.95 9.98 -7.71
N GLU A 117 15.34 10.81 -6.78
CA GLU A 117 15.17 10.76 -5.32
C GLU A 117 14.03 9.82 -4.85
N THR A 118 14.22 8.53 -5.08
CA THR A 118 13.26 7.50 -4.72
C THR A 118 13.44 7.14 -3.24
N VAL A 119 12.36 7.10 -2.50
CA VAL A 119 12.35 6.81 -1.07
C VAL A 119 11.35 5.68 -0.81
N PHE A 120 11.76 4.67 -0.06
CA PHE A 120 10.83 3.72 0.54
C PHE A 120 10.34 4.26 1.89
N VAL A 121 9.02 4.32 2.04
CA VAL A 121 8.36 4.60 3.32
C VAL A 121 7.88 3.28 3.89
N LYS A 122 8.45 2.88 5.03
CA LYS A 122 8.02 1.71 5.77
C LYS A 122 7.08 2.13 6.89
N LEU A 123 5.89 1.52 6.91
CA LEU A 123 4.92 1.66 8.00
C LEU A 123 4.84 0.34 8.75
N THR A 124 5.01 0.36 10.07
CA THR A 124 4.83 -0.83 10.91
C THR A 124 3.40 -0.86 11.45
N LYS A 125 2.73 -1.98 11.31
CA LYS A 125 1.38 -2.21 11.85
C LYS A 125 1.47 -2.66 13.31
N SER A 126 0.80 -1.95 14.23
CA SER A 126 0.85 -2.27 15.67
C SER A 126 -0.48 -2.72 16.26
N VAL A 127 -1.58 -2.21 15.74
CA VAL A 127 -2.93 -2.56 16.21
C VAL A 127 -3.87 -2.79 15.03
N LYS A 128 -5.01 -3.42 15.28
CA LYS A 128 -6.03 -3.66 14.23
C LYS A 128 -6.54 -2.35 13.64
N THR A 129 -6.73 -2.34 12.33
CA THR A 129 -7.44 -1.24 11.66
C THR A 129 -8.91 -1.27 12.07
N PRO A 130 -9.50 -0.14 12.55
CA PRO A 130 -10.93 -0.09 12.86
C PRO A 130 -11.80 -0.50 11.68
N LEU A 131 -12.91 -1.21 11.92
CA LEU A 131 -13.76 -1.78 10.85
C LEU A 131 -14.35 -0.76 9.88
N LYS A 132 -14.48 0.51 10.29
CA LYS A 132 -14.92 1.60 9.42
C LYS A 132 -13.91 1.95 8.30
N PHE A 133 -12.68 1.42 8.37
CA PHE A 133 -11.64 1.60 7.35
C PHE A 133 -11.32 0.29 6.62
N PRO A 134 -10.96 0.35 5.33
CA PRO A 134 -11.01 1.57 4.52
C PRO A 134 -12.44 2.03 4.32
N ARG A 135 -12.60 3.34 4.12
CA ARG A 135 -13.90 3.93 3.78
C ARG A 135 -14.34 3.48 2.37
N PRO A 136 -15.63 3.66 2.01
CA PRO A 136 -16.16 3.22 0.72
C PRO A 136 -15.33 3.69 -0.48
N ASP A 137 -15.41 2.94 -1.58
CA ASP A 137 -14.67 3.17 -2.83
C ASP A 137 -14.65 4.65 -3.24
N GLY A 138 -13.45 5.13 -3.55
CA GLY A 138 -13.16 6.50 -3.95
C GLY A 138 -13.16 7.54 -2.82
N THR A 139 -13.71 7.24 -1.63
CA THR A 139 -13.73 8.15 -0.48
C THR A 139 -12.33 8.50 0.02
N PRO A 140 -11.39 7.55 0.18
CA PRO A 140 -10.03 7.85 0.62
C PRO A 140 -9.30 8.86 -0.28
N LYS A 141 -9.57 8.81 -1.58
CA LYS A 141 -8.98 9.74 -2.56
C LYS A 141 -9.64 11.10 -2.57
N LYS A 142 -10.97 11.15 -2.48
CA LYS A 142 -11.75 12.41 -2.52
C LYS A 142 -11.64 13.21 -1.23
N GLN A 143 -11.54 12.52 -0.10
CA GLN A 143 -11.50 13.09 1.25
C GLN A 143 -10.40 12.41 2.07
N PRO A 144 -9.10 12.68 1.81
CA PRO A 144 -8.01 12.09 2.57
C PRO A 144 -8.15 12.34 4.07
N LEU A 145 -7.66 11.41 4.89
CA LEU A 145 -7.59 11.56 6.35
C LEU A 145 -6.49 12.59 6.67
N LEU A 146 -6.84 13.85 6.71
CA LEU A 146 -5.92 14.94 7.07
C LEU A 146 -5.69 15.01 8.59
N ASN A 147 -4.57 15.63 8.97
CA ASN A 147 -4.33 16.02 10.36
C ASN A 147 -5.35 17.13 10.72
N ILE A 148 -6.37 16.81 11.51
CA ILE A 148 -7.30 17.75 12.13
C ILE A 148 -7.03 17.71 13.62
#